data_1ab95e5fca4c8f1f36ab012d89f32a0c
#
_entry.id   1ab95e5fca4c8f1f36ab012d89f32a0c
#
_cell.length_a   1.000
_cell.length_b   1.000
_cell.length_c   1.000
_cell.angle_alpha   90.00
_cell.angle_beta   90.00
_cell.angle_gamma   90.00
#
_symmetry.space_group_name_H-M   'P 1'
#
loop_
_entity.id
_entity.type
_entity.pdbx_description
1 polymer ?
#
loop_
_entity_poly.entity_id
_entity_poly.type
_entity_poly.pdbx_seq_one_letter_code
_entity_poly.pdbx_strand_id
1 'polypeptide(L)'
;PLLFPLIGRLQDSQYTLDGRAWSISTHGFARDAQFQVSEQGPTALSFQLEDSEETRRVYPFSFVLTVTYTLTKAHRVENRSAVPMLYELGGHDGFRTPLEPGETMADYAVTISGVEELRPYGMDSRCMLTIGEARFPLEGGRIPLSPRAFGLDTIVLDLEGERRAALVDRSGRERVVVECPDFPYLGLWTADKPFDTGYFCIEPWSALPDAVFVG
;
A
#
# COMPACT_ATOMS: atom_id res chain seq x y z
N PRO A 1 -6.94 3.11 -4.27
CA PRO A 1 -7.83 2.69 -3.16
C PRO A 1 -7.18 2.90 -1.80
N LEU A 2 -7.97 2.96 -0.73
CA LEU A 2 -7.53 3.07 0.65
C LEU A 2 -7.56 1.70 1.31
N LEU A 3 -6.48 1.34 2.02
CA LEU A 3 -6.35 0.08 2.74
C LEU A 3 -6.58 0.34 4.24
N PHE A 4 -7.67 -0.21 4.80
CA PHE A 4 -8.02 -0.09 6.22
C PHE A 4 -9.16 -1.08 6.57
N PRO A 5 -9.14 -1.70 7.74
CA PRO A 5 -8.13 -1.66 8.81
C PRO A 5 -7.00 -2.67 8.62
N LEU A 6 -6.86 -3.24 7.44
CA LEU A 6 -5.91 -4.28 7.09
C LEU A 6 -5.22 -3.98 5.77
N ILE A 7 -3.93 -4.31 5.68
CA ILE A 7 -3.14 -4.31 4.45
C ILE A 7 -2.93 -5.76 3.99
N GLY A 8 -3.09 -6.02 2.68
CA GLY A 8 -2.88 -7.36 2.13
C GLY A 8 -3.89 -8.39 2.62
N ARG A 9 -3.40 -9.58 2.95
CA ARG A 9 -4.20 -10.75 3.34
C ARG A 9 -3.76 -11.27 4.70
N LEU A 10 -4.75 -11.79 5.46
CA LEU A 10 -4.49 -12.62 6.63
C LEU A 10 -4.56 -14.09 6.23
N GLN A 11 -3.83 -14.94 6.94
CA GLN A 11 -3.96 -16.38 6.79
C GLN A 11 -5.42 -16.80 7.06
N ASP A 12 -5.99 -17.57 6.16
CA ASP A 12 -7.40 -18.02 6.20
C ASP A 12 -8.42 -16.87 6.33
N SER A 13 -8.03 -15.64 5.98
CA SER A 13 -8.83 -14.41 6.12
C SER A 13 -9.34 -14.19 7.55
N GLN A 14 -8.58 -14.60 8.57
CA GLN A 14 -8.98 -14.56 9.97
C GLN A 14 -7.91 -13.94 10.87
N TYR A 15 -8.36 -13.33 11.94
CA TYR A 15 -7.53 -12.90 13.07
C TYR A 15 -8.23 -13.24 14.40
N THR A 16 -7.46 -13.31 15.47
CA THR A 16 -7.97 -13.58 16.81
C THR A 16 -7.84 -12.33 17.68
N LEU A 17 -8.94 -11.93 18.30
CA LEU A 17 -8.99 -10.83 19.26
C LEU A 17 -9.76 -11.31 20.49
N ASP A 18 -9.15 -11.18 21.67
CA ASP A 18 -9.72 -11.60 22.97
C ASP A 18 -10.25 -13.06 22.95
N GLY A 19 -9.50 -13.96 22.29
CA GLY A 19 -9.84 -15.37 22.17
C GLY A 19 -10.97 -15.70 21.20
N ARG A 20 -11.53 -14.72 20.49
CA ARG A 20 -12.55 -14.88 19.45
C ARG A 20 -11.93 -14.72 18.07
N ALA A 21 -12.29 -15.64 17.15
CA ALA A 21 -11.94 -15.52 15.74
C ALA A 21 -12.87 -14.54 15.02
N TRP A 22 -12.27 -13.69 14.19
CA TRP A 22 -12.93 -12.72 13.34
C TRP A 22 -12.50 -12.93 11.91
N SER A 23 -13.39 -12.72 10.95
CA SER A 23 -13.07 -12.83 9.53
C SER A 23 -13.11 -11.44 8.88
N ILE A 24 -12.10 -11.14 8.07
CA ILE A 24 -12.00 -9.87 7.34
C ILE A 24 -11.42 -10.12 5.94
N SER A 25 -11.93 -9.37 4.95
CA SER A 25 -11.48 -9.50 3.57
C SER A 25 -10.10 -8.88 3.34
N THR A 26 -9.44 -9.29 2.26
CA THR A 26 -8.19 -8.68 1.76
C THR A 26 -8.33 -7.16 1.70
N HIS A 27 -7.34 -6.45 2.26
CA HIS A 27 -7.28 -4.99 2.35
C HIS A 27 -8.37 -4.34 3.23
N GLY A 28 -9.10 -5.14 4.02
CA GLY A 28 -10.18 -4.64 4.86
C GLY A 28 -11.41 -4.21 4.06
N PHE A 29 -12.14 -3.22 4.56
CA PHE A 29 -13.42 -2.80 4.01
C PHE A 29 -13.46 -1.36 3.50
N ALA A 30 -12.50 -0.51 3.85
CA ALA A 30 -12.58 0.91 3.51
C ALA A 30 -12.59 1.19 2.00
N ARG A 31 -11.93 0.36 1.20
CA ARG A 31 -11.89 0.50 -0.27
C ARG A 31 -13.24 0.35 -0.94
N ASP A 32 -14.16 -0.39 -0.31
CA ASP A 32 -15.49 -0.70 -0.82
C ASP A 32 -16.59 0.09 -0.08
N ALA A 33 -16.20 0.87 0.95
CA ALA A 33 -17.12 1.64 1.78
C ALA A 33 -17.49 2.97 1.12
N GLN A 34 -18.70 3.45 1.44
CA GLN A 34 -19.15 4.77 1.05
C GLN A 34 -18.73 5.79 2.11
N PHE A 35 -17.88 6.73 1.74
CA PHE A 35 -17.46 7.84 2.58
C PHE A 35 -18.43 9.01 2.44
N GLN A 36 -18.56 9.79 3.52
CA GLN A 36 -19.27 11.05 3.53
C GLN A 36 -18.29 12.21 3.40
N VAL A 37 -18.69 13.26 2.66
CA VAL A 37 -17.91 14.51 2.61
C VAL A 37 -18.07 15.21 3.98
N SER A 38 -16.97 15.40 4.69
CA SER A 38 -16.96 16.07 6.00
C SER A 38 -16.51 17.52 5.91
N GLU A 39 -15.70 17.86 4.92
CA GLU A 39 -15.23 19.22 4.68
C GLU A 39 -14.99 19.43 3.19
N GLN A 40 -15.39 20.59 2.67
CA GLN A 40 -15.13 21.01 1.31
C GLN A 40 -14.76 22.49 1.28
N GLY A 41 -13.57 22.75 0.77
CA GLY A 41 -13.03 24.10 0.59
C GLY A 41 -12.39 24.29 -0.77
N PRO A 42 -11.88 25.49 -1.08
CA PRO A 42 -11.25 25.76 -2.38
C PRO A 42 -10.00 24.93 -2.65
N THR A 43 -9.30 24.50 -1.61
CA THR A 43 -8.00 23.81 -1.68
C THR A 43 -7.95 22.51 -0.87
N ALA A 44 -9.06 22.13 -0.24
CA ALA A 44 -9.15 20.93 0.59
C ALA A 44 -10.50 20.23 0.41
N LEU A 45 -10.46 18.91 0.47
CA LEU A 45 -11.62 18.05 0.47
C LEU A 45 -11.38 16.89 1.44
N SER A 46 -12.26 16.75 2.44
CA SER A 46 -12.18 15.69 3.44
C SER A 46 -13.37 14.75 3.34
N PHE A 47 -13.06 13.46 3.44
CA PHE A 47 -14.03 12.39 3.48
C PHE A 47 -13.92 11.63 4.80
N GLN A 48 -15.04 11.18 5.33
CA GLN A 48 -15.08 10.38 6.56
C GLN A 48 -15.83 9.07 6.37
N LEU A 49 -15.30 8.05 7.02
CA LEU A 49 -15.94 6.77 7.26
C LEU A 49 -16.00 6.54 8.76
N GLU A 50 -17.21 6.42 9.29
CA GLU A 50 -17.45 6.04 10.69
C GLU A 50 -17.75 4.55 10.78
N ASP A 51 -17.50 3.97 11.96
CA ASP A 51 -17.92 2.60 12.21
C ASP A 51 -19.45 2.45 12.15
N SER A 52 -19.89 1.29 11.74
CA SER A 52 -21.28 0.91 11.63
C SER A 52 -21.53 -0.45 12.25
N GLU A 53 -22.78 -0.85 12.36
CA GLU A 53 -23.11 -2.23 12.78
C GLU A 53 -22.44 -3.27 11.88
N GLU A 54 -22.34 -3.00 10.58
CA GLU A 54 -21.73 -3.90 9.60
C GLU A 54 -20.22 -4.01 9.80
N THR A 55 -19.52 -2.86 9.94
CA THR A 55 -18.07 -2.88 10.17
C THR A 55 -17.72 -3.53 11.50
N ARG A 56 -18.51 -3.33 12.55
CA ARG A 56 -18.31 -3.95 13.86
C ARG A 56 -18.50 -5.47 13.88
N ARG A 57 -19.14 -6.07 12.87
CA ARG A 57 -19.22 -7.52 12.72
C ARG A 57 -17.92 -8.19 12.32
N VAL A 58 -17.04 -7.45 11.66
CA VAL A 58 -15.72 -7.92 11.18
C VAL A 58 -14.55 -7.25 11.86
N TYR A 59 -14.77 -6.07 12.47
CA TYR A 59 -13.78 -5.27 13.15
C TYR A 59 -14.42 -4.54 14.35
N PRO A 60 -14.34 -5.09 15.58
CA PRO A 60 -15.18 -4.71 16.72
C PRO A 60 -14.72 -3.44 17.45
N PHE A 61 -14.35 -2.42 16.69
CA PHE A 61 -13.90 -1.14 17.23
C PHE A 61 -14.78 -0.01 16.72
N SER A 62 -14.94 1.01 17.55
CA SER A 62 -15.52 2.28 17.11
C SER A 62 -14.40 3.20 16.66
N PHE A 63 -14.55 3.74 15.45
CA PHE A 63 -13.54 4.58 14.82
C PHE A 63 -14.14 5.69 13.98
N VAL A 64 -13.32 6.67 13.64
CA VAL A 64 -13.52 7.58 12.52
C VAL A 64 -12.25 7.56 11.67
N LEU A 65 -12.38 7.23 10.41
CA LEU A 65 -11.34 7.37 9.42
C LEU A 65 -11.59 8.61 8.57
N THR A 66 -10.68 9.56 8.60
CA THR A 66 -10.75 10.77 7.79
C THR A 66 -9.64 10.74 6.74
N VAL A 67 -10.00 11.01 5.49
CA VAL A 67 -9.06 11.18 4.37
C VAL A 67 -9.19 12.60 3.85
N THR A 68 -8.13 13.38 3.95
CA THR A 68 -8.09 14.76 3.50
C THR A 68 -7.16 14.88 2.30
N TYR A 69 -7.68 15.43 1.23
CA TYR A 69 -6.94 15.81 0.03
C TYR A 69 -6.75 17.33 0.04
N THR A 70 -5.48 17.73 0.00
CA THR A 70 -5.06 19.12 -0.21
C THR A 70 -4.05 19.13 -1.35
N LEU A 71 -2.99 19.91 -1.28
CA LEU A 71 -1.81 19.71 -2.12
C LEU A 71 -1.02 18.46 -1.72
N THR A 72 -1.30 17.95 -0.51
CA THR A 72 -0.80 16.67 0.03
C THR A 72 -1.98 15.82 0.47
N LYS A 73 -1.80 14.49 0.55
CA LYS A 73 -2.79 13.55 1.07
C LYS A 73 -2.47 13.23 2.52
N ALA A 74 -3.42 13.40 3.41
CA ALA A 74 -3.29 13.05 4.83
C ALA A 74 -4.39 12.08 5.26
N HIS A 75 -4.05 11.19 6.19
CA HIS A 75 -5.00 10.27 6.80
C HIS A 75 -5.03 10.48 8.31
N ARG A 76 -6.20 10.42 8.90
CA ARG A 76 -6.40 10.43 10.35
C ARG A 76 -7.32 9.30 10.74
N VAL A 77 -6.86 8.47 11.67
CA VAL A 77 -7.67 7.44 12.32
C VAL A 77 -7.88 7.84 13.76
N GLU A 78 -9.12 7.86 14.20
CA GLU A 78 -9.51 8.18 15.57
C GLU A 78 -10.14 6.96 16.22
N ASN A 79 -9.51 6.47 17.30
CA ASN A 79 -10.09 5.43 18.14
C ASN A 79 -11.15 6.05 19.04
N ARG A 80 -12.39 5.65 18.88
CA ARG A 80 -13.52 6.03 19.75
C ARG A 80 -13.94 4.92 20.71
N SER A 81 -13.18 3.82 20.73
CA SER A 81 -13.35 2.74 21.68
C SER A 81 -12.67 3.06 23.01
N ALA A 82 -13.10 2.43 24.10
CA ALA A 82 -12.45 2.54 25.40
C ALA A 82 -11.18 1.68 25.54
N VAL A 83 -10.85 0.88 24.54
CA VAL A 83 -9.73 -0.05 24.50
C VAL A 83 -8.77 0.27 23.36
N PRO A 84 -7.50 -0.17 23.41
CA PRO A 84 -6.59 -0.04 22.28
C PRO A 84 -7.18 -0.65 21.01
N MET A 85 -7.07 0.07 19.89
CA MET A 85 -7.54 -0.34 18.57
C MET A 85 -6.33 -0.67 17.70
N LEU A 86 -6.22 -1.91 17.25
CA LEU A 86 -5.18 -2.34 16.32
C LEU A 86 -5.67 -2.13 14.89
N TYR A 87 -4.87 -1.49 14.07
CA TYR A 87 -5.19 -1.26 12.66
C TYR A 87 -3.94 -1.15 11.80
N GLU A 88 -4.12 -1.39 10.53
CA GLU A 88 -3.17 -1.10 9.46
C GLU A 88 -3.80 -0.08 8.51
N LEU A 89 -2.97 0.79 7.96
CA LEU A 89 -3.38 1.84 7.05
C LEU A 89 -2.41 1.90 5.88
N GLY A 90 -2.92 1.92 4.66
CA GLY A 90 -2.09 2.05 3.46
C GLY A 90 -2.81 2.72 2.31
N GLY A 91 -2.01 3.29 1.41
CA GLY A 91 -2.44 3.74 0.10
C GLY A 91 -2.24 2.64 -0.93
N HIS A 92 -3.12 2.60 -1.92
CA HIS A 92 -2.98 1.72 -3.09
C HIS A 92 -3.17 2.58 -4.34
N ASP A 93 -2.30 3.55 -4.49
CA ASP A 93 -2.41 4.55 -5.55
C ASP A 93 -1.78 4.00 -6.85
N GLY A 94 -2.61 3.90 -7.88
CA GLY A 94 -2.21 3.49 -9.23
C GLY A 94 -1.88 4.69 -10.11
N PHE A 95 -0.70 4.68 -10.70
CA PHE A 95 -0.22 5.71 -11.61
C PHE A 95 -0.27 5.19 -13.05
N ARG A 96 -0.88 5.93 -13.94
CA ARG A 96 -0.87 5.59 -15.34
C ARG A 96 0.56 5.37 -15.83
N THR A 97 0.81 4.24 -16.47
CA THR A 97 2.11 3.86 -17.02
C THR A 97 1.87 2.95 -18.23
N PRO A 98 2.32 3.29 -19.43
CA PRO A 98 3.20 4.42 -19.77
C PRO A 98 2.50 5.79 -19.70
N LEU A 99 3.29 6.84 -19.55
CA LEU A 99 2.80 8.22 -19.47
C LEU A 99 2.66 8.87 -20.86
N GLU A 100 3.48 8.47 -21.81
CA GLU A 100 3.52 9.09 -23.15
C GLU A 100 3.10 8.09 -24.24
N PRO A 101 2.51 8.56 -25.35
CA PRO A 101 2.20 7.70 -26.48
C PRO A 101 3.43 7.06 -27.08
N GLY A 102 3.34 5.76 -27.37
CA GLY A 102 4.42 4.99 -28.01
C GLY A 102 5.46 4.43 -27.04
N GLU A 103 5.33 4.72 -25.76
CA GLU A 103 6.09 4.08 -24.68
C GLU A 103 5.37 2.83 -24.17
N THR A 104 6.12 2.00 -23.47
CA THR A 104 5.65 0.80 -22.78
C THR A 104 6.04 0.85 -21.31
N MET A 105 5.50 -0.03 -20.47
CA MET A 105 5.94 -0.12 -19.07
C MET A 105 7.44 -0.43 -18.94
N ALA A 106 8.04 -1.14 -19.89
CA ALA A 106 9.48 -1.44 -19.89
C ALA A 106 10.38 -0.19 -20.07
N ASP A 107 9.78 0.96 -20.40
CA ASP A 107 10.50 2.23 -20.53
C ASP A 107 10.63 2.95 -19.18
N TYR A 108 10.07 2.36 -18.14
CA TYR A 108 10.02 2.91 -16.79
C TYR A 108 10.69 2.00 -15.77
N ALA A 109 11.11 2.62 -14.68
CA ALA A 109 11.64 1.94 -13.51
C ALA A 109 11.19 2.68 -12.24
N VAL A 110 11.33 2.03 -11.09
CA VAL A 110 11.17 2.66 -9.78
C VAL A 110 12.54 2.88 -9.17
N THR A 111 12.75 4.05 -8.59
CA THR A 111 13.88 4.37 -7.72
C THR A 111 13.39 4.55 -6.29
N ILE A 112 14.20 4.17 -5.31
CA ILE A 112 13.93 4.37 -3.88
C ILE A 112 15.11 5.13 -3.30
N SER A 113 14.86 6.23 -2.62
CA SER A 113 15.90 7.08 -2.05
C SER A 113 16.72 6.34 -1.00
N GLY A 114 18.05 6.45 -1.11
CA GLY A 114 18.99 5.90 -0.12
C GLY A 114 19.16 4.38 -0.14
N VAL A 115 18.59 3.69 -1.15
CA VAL A 115 18.65 2.24 -1.25
C VAL A 115 19.58 1.81 -2.39
N GLU A 116 20.69 1.15 -2.06
CA GLU A 116 21.63 0.59 -3.04
C GLU A 116 21.33 -0.88 -3.38
N GLU A 117 20.76 -1.63 -2.46
CA GLU A 117 20.36 -3.02 -2.60
C GLU A 117 18.96 -3.22 -2.04
N LEU A 118 18.05 -3.78 -2.82
CA LEU A 118 16.72 -4.13 -2.33
C LEU A 118 16.75 -5.45 -1.57
N ARG A 119 16.07 -5.46 -0.44
CA ARG A 119 15.78 -6.64 0.36
C ARG A 119 14.27 -6.80 0.53
N PRO A 120 13.58 -7.23 -0.54
CA PRO A 120 12.16 -7.44 -0.45
C PRO A 120 11.85 -8.61 0.47
N TYR A 121 10.71 -8.53 1.14
CA TYR A 121 10.11 -9.68 1.81
C TYR A 121 9.85 -10.79 0.80
N GLY A 122 10.06 -12.03 1.21
CA GLY A 122 9.64 -13.18 0.42
C GLY A 122 8.11 -13.24 0.33
N MET A 123 7.61 -13.97 -0.67
CA MET A 123 6.18 -14.20 -0.84
C MET A 123 5.95 -15.65 -1.24
N ASP A 124 5.00 -16.31 -0.58
CA ASP A 124 4.61 -17.68 -0.93
C ASP A 124 3.58 -17.71 -2.08
N SER A 125 3.22 -18.90 -2.55
CA SER A 125 2.26 -19.09 -3.65
C SER A 125 0.83 -18.64 -3.33
N ARG A 126 0.54 -18.32 -2.06
CA ARG A 126 -0.74 -17.78 -1.60
C ARG A 126 -0.71 -16.26 -1.47
N CYS A 127 0.38 -15.63 -1.91
CA CYS A 127 0.66 -14.20 -1.73
C CYS A 127 0.71 -13.79 -0.25
N MET A 128 1.22 -14.66 0.61
CA MET A 128 1.50 -14.36 2.00
C MET A 128 2.98 -14.02 2.15
N LEU A 129 3.29 -13.01 2.96
CA LEU A 129 4.67 -12.64 3.23
C LEU A 129 5.40 -13.76 3.96
N THR A 130 6.65 -13.94 3.61
CA THR A 130 7.56 -14.87 4.27
C THR A 130 8.83 -14.13 4.68
N ILE A 131 9.44 -14.57 5.78
CA ILE A 131 10.79 -14.11 6.12
C ILE A 131 11.73 -14.74 5.11
N GLY A 132 12.28 -13.94 4.22
CA GLY A 132 13.14 -14.41 3.15
C GLY A 132 14.28 -13.45 2.88
N GLU A 133 15.42 -13.99 2.44
CA GLU A 133 16.60 -13.22 2.06
C GLU A 133 16.64 -12.96 0.54
N ALA A 134 15.50 -12.71 -0.07
CA ALA A 134 15.52 -12.33 -1.50
C ALA A 134 16.33 -11.04 -1.65
N ARG A 135 17.37 -11.10 -2.47
CA ARG A 135 18.19 -9.94 -2.80
C ARG A 135 17.98 -9.61 -4.27
N PHE A 136 17.55 -8.38 -4.53
CA PHE A 136 17.48 -7.87 -5.88
C PHE A 136 18.60 -6.85 -6.08
N PRO A 137 19.62 -7.18 -6.88
CA PRO A 137 20.62 -6.21 -7.27
C PRO A 137 19.93 -5.11 -8.10
N LEU A 138 20.09 -3.87 -7.68
CA LEU A 138 19.63 -2.73 -8.45
C LEU A 138 20.61 -2.42 -9.57
N GLU A 139 20.18 -2.56 -10.79
CA GLU A 139 20.95 -2.07 -11.94
C GLU A 139 20.89 -0.53 -11.98
N GLY A 140 21.95 0.13 -11.50
CA GLY A 140 22.01 1.59 -11.42
C GLY A 140 21.00 2.20 -10.43
N GLY A 141 20.69 1.51 -9.33
CA GLY A 141 19.75 2.01 -8.32
C GLY A 141 18.27 1.97 -8.73
N ARG A 142 17.90 1.15 -9.72
CA ARG A 142 16.55 1.12 -10.31
C ARG A 142 15.94 -0.28 -10.29
N ILE A 143 14.63 -0.35 -10.09
CA ILE A 143 13.80 -1.54 -10.28
C ILE A 143 13.09 -1.41 -11.63
N PRO A 144 13.49 -2.13 -12.68
CA PRO A 144 12.82 -2.03 -13.97
C PRO A 144 11.39 -2.57 -13.89
N LEU A 145 10.43 -1.89 -14.51
CA LEU A 145 9.07 -2.41 -14.63
C LEU A 145 9.06 -3.54 -15.67
N SER A 146 9.30 -4.75 -15.20
CA SER A 146 9.42 -5.93 -16.07
C SER A 146 8.82 -7.18 -15.41
N PRO A 147 8.34 -8.15 -16.18
CA PRO A 147 7.82 -9.41 -15.64
C PRO A 147 8.84 -10.15 -14.76
N ARG A 148 10.13 -9.97 -15.00
CA ARG A 148 11.19 -10.58 -14.20
C ARG A 148 11.26 -10.02 -12.80
N ALA A 149 11.07 -8.70 -12.62
CA ALA A 149 11.12 -8.06 -11.32
C ALA A 149 9.86 -8.34 -10.49
N PHE A 150 8.68 -8.44 -11.14
CA PHE A 150 7.37 -8.57 -10.49
C PHE A 150 6.74 -9.96 -10.66
N GLY A 151 7.54 -11.01 -10.82
CA GLY A 151 7.07 -12.35 -11.19
C GLY A 151 6.15 -13.03 -10.16
N LEU A 152 6.17 -12.62 -8.89
CA LEU A 152 5.40 -13.29 -7.85
C LEU A 152 4.07 -12.59 -7.52
N ASP A 153 4.03 -11.30 -7.34
CA ASP A 153 2.84 -10.46 -7.09
C ASP A 153 3.31 -9.05 -6.72
N THR A 154 3.42 -8.75 -5.43
CA THR A 154 3.87 -7.45 -4.90
C THR A 154 5.31 -7.56 -4.44
N ILE A 155 6.14 -6.58 -4.78
CA ILE A 155 7.43 -6.39 -4.11
C ILE A 155 7.15 -5.57 -2.85
N VAL A 156 7.45 -6.13 -1.69
CA VAL A 156 7.27 -5.46 -0.38
C VAL A 156 8.62 -5.15 0.22
N LEU A 157 8.81 -3.91 0.65
CA LEU A 157 10.09 -3.36 1.11
C LEU A 157 9.93 -2.58 2.40
N ASP A 158 10.96 -2.62 3.24
CA ASP A 158 11.17 -1.59 4.26
C ASP A 158 11.65 -0.30 3.60
N LEU A 159 11.13 0.83 4.06
CA LEU A 159 11.62 2.15 3.69
C LEU A 159 12.44 2.73 4.84
N GLU A 160 13.72 2.91 4.60
CA GLU A 160 14.63 3.62 5.49
C GLU A 160 14.86 5.06 5.00
N GLY A 161 15.34 5.92 5.88
CA GLY A 161 15.73 7.29 5.52
C GLY A 161 14.57 8.16 5.05
N GLU A 162 14.66 8.71 3.85
CA GLU A 162 13.72 9.70 3.32
C GLU A 162 12.32 9.16 3.00
N ARG A 163 12.15 7.84 2.95
CA ARG A 163 10.88 7.17 2.61
C ARG A 163 10.20 7.76 1.38
N ARG A 164 10.94 7.71 0.29
CA ARG A 164 10.58 8.29 -1.00
C ARG A 164 10.81 7.29 -2.12
N ALA A 165 9.83 7.15 -3.00
CA ALA A 165 9.93 6.38 -4.22
C ALA A 165 9.57 7.24 -5.43
N ALA A 166 10.18 6.98 -6.58
CA ALA A 166 9.84 7.68 -7.80
C ALA A 166 9.72 6.72 -9.00
N LEU A 167 8.69 6.95 -9.82
CA LEU A 167 8.62 6.37 -11.15
C LEU A 167 9.46 7.22 -12.09
N VAL A 168 10.48 6.61 -12.70
CA VAL A 168 11.42 7.27 -13.60
C VAL A 168 11.29 6.72 -15.01
N ASP A 169 11.49 7.57 -16.01
CA ASP A 169 11.56 7.17 -17.42
C ASP A 169 12.96 6.66 -17.83
N ARG A 170 13.13 6.25 -19.07
CA ARG A 170 14.42 5.78 -19.63
C ARG A 170 15.59 6.75 -19.43
N SER A 171 15.31 8.05 -19.43
CA SER A 171 16.35 9.08 -19.22
C SER A 171 16.74 9.23 -17.76
N GLY A 172 15.98 8.64 -16.84
CA GLY A 172 16.14 8.79 -15.41
C GLY A 172 15.39 10.00 -14.83
N ARG A 173 14.57 10.66 -15.65
CA ARG A 173 13.73 11.75 -15.17
C ARG A 173 12.58 11.20 -14.33
N GLU A 174 12.40 11.76 -13.15
CA GLU A 174 11.26 11.46 -12.29
C GLU A 174 9.98 11.99 -12.91
N ARG A 175 9.01 11.11 -13.07
CA ARG A 175 7.70 11.40 -13.67
C ARG A 175 6.60 11.42 -12.60
N VAL A 176 6.71 10.56 -11.60
CA VAL A 176 5.86 10.52 -10.41
C VAL A 176 6.77 10.36 -9.21
N VAL A 177 6.46 11.10 -8.15
CA VAL A 177 7.16 11.00 -6.86
C VAL A 177 6.13 10.74 -5.77
N VAL A 178 6.41 9.76 -4.93
CA VAL A 178 5.65 9.44 -3.73
C VAL A 178 6.54 9.66 -2.53
N GLU A 179 6.24 10.66 -1.74
CA GLU A 179 6.86 10.93 -0.45
C GLU A 179 5.91 10.45 0.64
N CYS A 180 6.40 9.57 1.51
CA CYS A 180 5.58 8.91 2.51
C CYS A 180 6.32 8.79 3.86
N PRO A 181 6.68 9.94 4.49
CA PRO A 181 7.55 9.96 5.67
C PRO A 181 6.99 9.18 6.87
N ASP A 182 5.66 9.03 6.94
CA ASP A 182 4.98 8.35 8.05
C ASP A 182 4.77 6.85 7.80
N PHE A 183 5.12 6.34 6.61
CA PHE A 183 4.91 4.95 6.23
C PHE A 183 6.24 4.19 6.14
N PRO A 184 6.49 3.20 7.03
CA PRO A 184 7.75 2.47 7.05
C PRO A 184 7.89 1.41 5.95
N TYR A 185 6.80 1.04 5.28
CA TYR A 185 6.81 0.00 4.26
C TYR A 185 6.29 0.50 2.92
N LEU A 186 6.70 -0.18 1.86
CA LEU A 186 6.27 0.10 0.49
C LEU A 186 5.90 -1.19 -0.22
N GLY A 187 4.71 -1.20 -0.81
CA GLY A 187 4.29 -2.18 -1.81
C GLY A 187 4.48 -1.63 -3.23
N LEU A 188 5.02 -2.43 -4.12
CA LEU A 188 5.10 -2.12 -5.55
C LEU A 188 4.35 -3.20 -6.32
N TRP A 189 3.34 -2.82 -7.09
CA TRP A 189 2.44 -3.79 -7.71
C TRP A 189 1.86 -3.35 -9.06
N THR A 190 1.49 -4.32 -9.86
CA THR A 190 0.64 -4.15 -11.05
C THR A 190 -0.26 -5.37 -11.24
N ALA A 191 -1.47 -5.18 -11.76
CA ALA A 191 -2.47 -6.23 -11.87
C ALA A 191 -2.14 -7.30 -12.89
N ASP A 192 -1.31 -7.01 -13.88
CA ASP A 192 -1.10 -7.88 -15.01
C ASP A 192 0.38 -8.25 -15.21
N LYS A 193 0.60 -9.52 -15.48
CA LYS A 193 1.93 -10.10 -15.71
C LYS A 193 2.51 -9.88 -17.12
N PRO A 194 1.70 -9.64 -18.18
CA PRO A 194 2.20 -9.08 -19.43
C PRO A 194 2.71 -7.65 -19.32
N PHE A 195 2.41 -6.92 -18.23
CA PHE A 195 2.82 -5.55 -18.07
C PHE A 195 2.23 -4.59 -19.11
N ASP A 196 0.95 -4.74 -19.40
CA ASP A 196 0.20 -3.90 -20.34
C ASP A 196 -1.08 -3.30 -19.77
N THR A 197 -1.33 -3.45 -18.46
CA THR A 197 -2.51 -2.90 -17.76
C THR A 197 -2.64 -1.40 -17.84
N GLY A 198 -1.59 -0.70 -18.21
CA GLY A 198 -1.60 0.75 -18.34
C GLY A 198 -1.48 1.49 -16.99
N TYR A 199 -1.15 0.81 -15.90
CA TYR A 199 -0.86 1.45 -14.62
C TYR A 199 0.10 0.62 -13.75
N PHE A 200 0.74 1.32 -12.81
CA PHE A 200 1.63 0.75 -11.81
C PHE A 200 1.33 1.37 -10.45
N CYS A 201 1.34 0.57 -9.39
CA CYS A 201 1.04 1.00 -8.03
C CYS A 201 2.31 1.22 -7.21
N ILE A 202 2.35 2.33 -6.48
CA ILE A 202 3.32 2.64 -5.44
C ILE A 202 2.52 2.85 -4.17
N GLU A 203 2.67 1.94 -3.22
CA GLU A 203 1.76 1.74 -2.11
C GLU A 203 2.45 1.95 -0.76
N PRO A 204 2.34 3.14 -0.15
CA PRO A 204 2.82 3.35 1.23
C PRO A 204 1.98 2.56 2.23
N TRP A 205 2.64 1.83 3.14
CA TRP A 205 2.00 1.00 4.16
C TRP A 205 2.49 1.32 5.57
N SER A 206 1.58 1.34 6.56
CA SER A 206 1.91 1.54 7.97
C SER A 206 2.41 0.28 8.66
N ALA A 207 2.08 -0.89 8.13
CA ALA A 207 2.43 -2.19 8.66
C ALA A 207 2.60 -3.20 7.52
N LEU A 208 3.19 -4.35 7.82
CA LEU A 208 3.26 -5.48 6.90
C LEU A 208 1.97 -6.29 6.97
N PRO A 209 1.47 -6.82 5.85
CA PRO A 209 0.36 -7.76 5.85
C PRO A 209 0.66 -8.95 6.77
N ASP A 210 -0.32 -9.32 7.62
CA ASP A 210 -0.20 -10.44 8.55
C ASP A 210 1.04 -10.37 9.48
N ALA A 211 1.36 -9.16 9.94
CA ALA A 211 2.57 -8.84 10.68
C ALA A 211 2.80 -9.68 11.95
N VAL A 212 1.75 -10.29 12.51
CA VAL A 212 1.83 -11.21 13.66
C VAL A 212 2.70 -12.44 13.36
N PHE A 213 2.82 -12.83 12.09
CA PHE A 213 3.58 -14.00 11.63
C PHE A 213 4.94 -13.62 11.00
N VAL A 214 5.16 -12.36 10.73
CA VAL A 214 6.41 -11.89 10.11
C VAL A 214 7.43 -11.40 11.14
N GLY A 215 7.02 -11.25 12.41
CA GLY A 215 7.87 -10.94 13.54
C GLY A 215 7.68 -9.57 14.09
#